data_8967e8b9263999427a39cf57056af478
#
_entry.id   8967e8b9263999427a39cf57056af478
#
_cell.length_a   1.000
_cell.length_b   1.000
_cell.length_c   1.000
_cell.angle_alpha   90.00
_cell.angle_beta   90.00
_cell.angle_gamma   90.00
#
_symmetry.space_group_name_H-M   'P 1'
#
loop_
_entity.id
_entity.type
_entity.pdbx_description
1 polymer ?
#
loop_
_entity_poly.entity_id
_entity_poly.type
_entity_poly.pdbx_seq_one_letter_code
_entity_poly.pdbx_strand_id
1 'polypeptide(L)'
;MAAVFIGINSDLDPPELATNAHRIIHEVEVFLGVFIGAITFTGSIVAYGKLAGKLGGKALILPGRHLWNILMVSASLVFMIMYMNHAGSWTLYLMTILALIIGAHLVLAIGGADMPVVVSMLNSYSGWAAAATGFLLGNDLLIVTGALVGSSGAILSYIMCKAMNRHFLSVILGGFGDASGPAMEIEGEQIAIDVDGVGAALDDADNVIIVPGYGMAVAQAQQSVSELTRRLRAKGKE
;
A
#
# COMPACT_ATOMS: atom_id res chain seq x y z
N MET A 1 -15.11 1.49 -5.48
CA MET A 1 -16.08 1.65 -6.60
C MET A 1 -17.41 2.29 -6.21
N ALA A 2 -18.08 1.89 -5.10
CA ALA A 2 -19.34 2.52 -4.69
C ALA A 2 -19.22 4.05 -4.55
N ALA A 3 -18.18 4.56 -3.88
CA ALA A 3 -17.92 5.99 -3.75
C ALA A 3 -17.80 6.71 -5.10
N VAL A 4 -17.12 6.10 -6.07
CA VAL A 4 -17.01 6.65 -7.44
C VAL A 4 -18.38 6.74 -8.12
N PHE A 5 -19.17 5.66 -8.00
CA PHE A 5 -20.49 5.59 -8.62
C PHE A 5 -21.46 6.61 -8.00
N ILE A 6 -21.47 6.71 -6.68
CA ILE A 6 -22.32 7.66 -5.95
C ILE A 6 -21.92 9.11 -6.28
N GLY A 7 -20.61 9.41 -6.29
CA GLY A 7 -20.13 10.75 -6.62
C GLY A 7 -20.50 11.18 -8.05
N ILE A 8 -20.32 10.29 -9.04
CA ILE A 8 -20.70 10.58 -10.43
C ILE A 8 -22.23 10.75 -10.56
N ASN A 9 -23.02 9.92 -9.90
CA ASN A 9 -24.48 10.07 -9.94
C ASN A 9 -24.94 11.36 -9.26
N SER A 10 -24.30 11.76 -8.16
CA SER A 10 -24.61 13.02 -7.49
C SER A 10 -24.25 14.26 -8.31
N ASP A 11 -23.26 14.16 -9.21
CA ASP A 11 -22.94 15.20 -10.18
C ASP A 11 -23.98 15.28 -11.32
N LEU A 12 -24.54 14.14 -11.74
CA LEU A 12 -25.56 14.07 -12.80
C LEU A 12 -26.93 14.59 -12.33
N ASP A 13 -27.25 14.38 -11.06
CA ASP A 13 -28.51 14.83 -10.43
C ASP A 13 -28.19 15.55 -9.11
N PRO A 14 -27.66 16.79 -9.19
CA PRO A 14 -27.23 17.52 -8.01
C PRO A 14 -28.43 17.92 -7.15
N PRO A 15 -28.31 17.78 -5.82
CA PRO A 15 -29.37 18.21 -4.91
C PRO A 15 -29.59 19.72 -5.01
N GLU A 16 -30.81 20.17 -4.73
CA GLU A 16 -31.12 21.61 -4.63
C GLU A 16 -30.36 22.22 -3.45
N LEU A 17 -29.32 22.97 -3.74
CA LEU A 17 -28.42 23.56 -2.73
C LEU A 17 -28.79 25.02 -2.48
N ALA A 18 -29.14 25.33 -1.25
CA ALA A 18 -29.69 26.62 -0.83
C ALA A 18 -28.68 27.79 -0.93
N THR A 19 -27.39 27.52 -0.92
CA THR A 19 -26.34 28.56 -0.93
C THR A 19 -25.12 28.14 -1.75
N ASN A 20 -24.34 29.13 -2.23
CA ASN A 20 -23.07 28.88 -2.91
C ASN A 20 -22.07 28.10 -2.02
N ALA A 21 -22.10 28.29 -0.70
CA ALA A 21 -21.25 27.56 0.23
C ALA A 21 -21.58 26.06 0.25
N HIS A 22 -22.86 25.71 0.30
CA HIS A 22 -23.27 24.30 0.25
C HIS A 22 -22.89 23.63 -1.07
N ARG A 23 -22.98 24.35 -2.18
CA ARG A 23 -22.54 23.86 -3.48
C ARG A 23 -21.04 23.54 -3.51
N ILE A 24 -20.21 24.47 -3.05
CA ILE A 24 -18.76 24.27 -2.99
C ILE A 24 -18.40 23.05 -2.12
N ILE A 25 -19.05 22.92 -0.96
CA ILE A 25 -18.85 21.77 -0.07
C ILE A 25 -19.22 20.48 -0.80
N HIS A 26 -20.36 20.42 -1.43
CA HIS A 26 -20.84 19.27 -2.17
C HIS A 26 -19.88 18.88 -3.32
N GLU A 27 -19.42 19.85 -4.11
CA GLU A 27 -18.46 19.61 -5.20
C GLU A 27 -17.13 19.06 -4.69
N VAL A 28 -16.66 19.55 -3.52
CA VAL A 28 -15.45 19.02 -2.86
C VAL A 28 -15.67 17.59 -2.36
N GLU A 29 -16.82 17.28 -1.77
CA GLU A 29 -17.17 15.94 -1.30
C GLU A 29 -17.24 14.94 -2.44
N VAL A 30 -17.91 15.30 -3.55
CA VAL A 30 -17.95 14.50 -4.78
C VAL A 30 -16.54 14.22 -5.28
N PHE A 31 -15.75 15.28 -5.45
CA PHE A 31 -14.40 15.15 -5.98
C PHE A 31 -13.51 14.25 -5.11
N LEU A 32 -13.48 14.47 -3.79
CA LEU A 32 -12.68 13.69 -2.86
C LEU A 32 -13.13 12.21 -2.80
N GLY A 33 -14.44 11.98 -2.74
CA GLY A 33 -15.00 10.62 -2.73
C GLY A 33 -14.64 9.84 -3.98
N VAL A 34 -14.78 10.46 -5.15
CA VAL A 34 -14.44 9.87 -6.45
C VAL A 34 -12.93 9.65 -6.57
N PHE A 35 -12.11 10.64 -6.24
CA PHE A 35 -10.65 10.57 -6.34
C PHE A 35 -10.07 9.46 -5.48
N ILE A 36 -10.37 9.47 -4.18
CA ILE A 36 -9.85 8.46 -3.24
C ILE A 36 -10.42 7.07 -3.60
N GLY A 37 -11.70 6.99 -3.95
CA GLY A 37 -12.35 5.75 -4.33
C GLY A 37 -11.76 5.12 -5.59
N ALA A 38 -11.41 5.92 -6.61
CA ALA A 38 -10.78 5.46 -7.84
C ALA A 38 -9.35 4.94 -7.61
N ILE A 39 -8.53 5.70 -6.87
CA ILE A 39 -7.17 5.29 -6.48
C ILE A 39 -7.21 3.96 -5.73
N THR A 40 -8.10 3.84 -4.75
CA THR A 40 -8.24 2.64 -3.94
C THR A 40 -8.65 1.43 -4.76
N PHE A 41 -9.55 1.61 -5.71
CA PHE A 41 -10.05 0.52 -6.55
C PHE A 41 -8.95 -0.11 -7.40
N THR A 42 -8.24 0.68 -8.18
CA THR A 42 -7.16 0.16 -9.04
C THR A 42 -5.96 -0.29 -8.22
N GLY A 43 -5.62 0.42 -7.15
CA GLY A 43 -4.59 0.00 -6.22
C GLY A 43 -4.87 -1.38 -5.63
N SER A 44 -6.12 -1.66 -5.24
CA SER A 44 -6.53 -2.96 -4.69
C SER A 44 -6.45 -4.08 -5.72
N ILE A 45 -6.81 -3.82 -6.99
CA ILE A 45 -6.68 -4.81 -8.07
C ILE A 45 -5.20 -5.17 -8.29
N VAL A 46 -4.32 -4.18 -8.32
CA VAL A 46 -2.88 -4.40 -8.48
C VAL A 46 -2.29 -5.14 -7.28
N ALA A 47 -2.67 -4.75 -6.06
CA ALA A 47 -2.24 -5.44 -4.84
C ALA A 47 -2.66 -6.91 -4.84
N TYR A 48 -3.92 -7.19 -5.20
CA TYR A 48 -4.40 -8.55 -5.38
C TYR A 48 -3.59 -9.33 -6.43
N GLY A 49 -3.31 -8.70 -7.58
CA GLY A 49 -2.53 -9.33 -8.65
C GLY A 49 -1.11 -9.71 -8.22
N LYS A 50 -0.46 -8.87 -7.40
CA LYS A 50 0.86 -9.14 -6.83
C LYS A 50 0.82 -10.23 -5.76
N LEU A 51 -0.14 -10.19 -4.85
CA LEU A 51 -0.29 -11.19 -3.79
C LEU A 51 -0.70 -12.56 -4.34
N ALA A 52 -1.52 -12.60 -5.38
CA ALA A 52 -1.93 -13.83 -6.05
C ALA A 52 -0.86 -14.40 -6.99
N GLY A 53 0.32 -13.78 -7.09
CA GLY A 53 1.40 -14.21 -7.98
C GLY A 53 1.11 -14.01 -9.48
N LYS A 54 -0.01 -13.34 -9.84
CA LYS A 54 -0.37 -13.04 -11.24
C LYS A 54 0.47 -11.90 -11.82
N LEU A 55 0.90 -10.98 -10.97
CA LEU A 55 1.82 -9.91 -11.28
C LEU A 55 3.13 -10.17 -10.54
N GLY A 56 4.27 -9.88 -11.19
CA GLY A 56 5.57 -10.04 -10.55
C GLY A 56 5.69 -9.24 -9.26
N GLY A 57 6.27 -9.83 -8.20
CA GLY A 57 6.46 -9.18 -6.90
C GLY A 57 7.51 -8.05 -6.93
N LYS A 58 8.28 -7.90 -8.02
CA LYS A 58 9.26 -6.82 -8.16
C LYS A 58 8.57 -5.47 -8.30
N ALA A 59 9.18 -4.43 -7.70
CA ALA A 59 8.73 -3.06 -7.88
C ALA A 59 8.94 -2.62 -9.34
N LEU A 60 7.90 -2.08 -9.97
CA LEU A 60 7.99 -1.50 -11.31
C LEU A 60 8.52 -0.07 -11.17
N ILE A 61 9.81 0.12 -11.40
CA ILE A 61 10.46 1.43 -11.29
C ILE A 61 10.50 2.07 -12.67
N LEU A 62 9.58 3.01 -12.93
CA LEU A 62 9.61 3.83 -14.13
C LEU A 62 10.57 5.01 -13.95
N PRO A 63 11.37 5.37 -14.98
CA PRO A 63 12.23 6.54 -14.92
C PRO A 63 11.37 7.81 -14.71
N GLY A 64 11.76 8.65 -13.74
CA GLY A 64 11.01 9.87 -13.44
C GLY A 64 9.68 9.68 -12.71
N ARG A 65 9.42 8.53 -12.09
CA ARG A 65 8.16 8.17 -11.42
C ARG A 65 7.61 9.25 -10.47
N HIS A 66 8.49 9.91 -9.72
CA HIS A 66 8.10 10.97 -8.79
C HIS A 66 7.56 12.20 -9.54
N LEU A 67 8.21 12.56 -10.65
CA LEU A 67 7.74 13.65 -11.51
C LEU A 67 6.38 13.32 -12.11
N TRP A 68 6.18 12.09 -12.61
CA TRP A 68 4.90 11.62 -13.12
C TRP A 68 3.81 11.66 -12.05
N ASN A 69 4.09 11.21 -10.83
CA ASN A 69 3.13 11.25 -9.73
C ASN A 69 2.75 12.69 -9.37
N ILE A 70 3.73 13.58 -9.25
CA ILE A 70 3.48 15.00 -8.96
C ILE A 70 2.65 15.63 -10.08
N LEU A 71 2.98 15.34 -11.33
CA LEU A 71 2.27 15.89 -12.50
C LEU A 71 0.81 15.39 -12.52
N MET A 72 0.58 14.10 -12.30
CA MET A 72 -0.78 13.54 -12.26
C MET A 72 -1.61 14.08 -11.09
N VAL A 73 -1.02 14.21 -9.90
CA VAL A 73 -1.70 14.81 -8.74
C VAL A 73 -1.98 16.29 -8.98
N SER A 74 -1.03 17.03 -9.53
CA SER A 74 -1.22 18.46 -9.87
C SER A 74 -2.31 18.64 -10.93
N ALA A 75 -2.34 17.79 -11.95
CA ALA A 75 -3.40 17.80 -12.96
C ALA A 75 -4.77 17.50 -12.33
N SER A 76 -4.84 16.56 -11.38
CA SER A 76 -6.08 16.28 -10.65
C SER A 76 -6.58 17.50 -9.88
N LEU A 77 -5.67 18.25 -9.23
CA LEU A 77 -6.03 19.51 -8.53
C LEU A 77 -6.52 20.58 -9.51
N VAL A 78 -5.91 20.68 -10.69
CA VAL A 78 -6.39 21.61 -11.74
C VAL A 78 -7.79 21.23 -12.19
N PHE A 79 -8.06 19.93 -12.40
CA PHE A 79 -9.41 19.48 -12.74
C PHE A 79 -10.42 19.74 -11.63
N MET A 80 -10.01 19.65 -10.34
CA MET A 80 -10.84 20.06 -9.21
C MET A 80 -11.25 21.54 -9.31
N ILE A 81 -10.26 22.42 -9.52
CA ILE A 81 -10.51 23.85 -9.65
C ILE A 81 -11.41 24.16 -10.87
N MET A 82 -11.19 23.48 -11.98
CA MET A 82 -12.03 23.63 -13.19
C MET A 82 -13.45 23.14 -12.93
N TYR A 83 -13.62 22.02 -12.23
CA TYR A 83 -14.93 21.48 -11.85
C TYR A 83 -15.70 22.48 -10.98
N MET A 84 -15.08 23.03 -9.95
CA MET A 84 -15.67 24.06 -9.06
C MET A 84 -16.00 25.37 -9.81
N ASN A 85 -15.31 25.66 -10.90
CA ASN A 85 -15.59 26.82 -11.76
C ASN A 85 -16.57 26.50 -12.90
N HIS A 86 -17.38 25.47 -12.78
CA HIS A 86 -18.42 25.09 -13.76
C HIS A 86 -17.90 24.77 -15.17
N ALA A 87 -16.70 24.23 -15.30
CA ALA A 87 -16.20 23.79 -16.61
C ALA A 87 -16.95 22.57 -17.18
N GLY A 88 -17.80 21.93 -16.36
CA GLY A 88 -18.64 20.79 -16.77
C GLY A 88 -18.15 19.45 -16.22
N SER A 89 -19.06 18.47 -16.19
CA SER A 89 -18.82 17.11 -15.63
C SER A 89 -17.68 16.34 -16.29
N TRP A 90 -17.26 16.70 -17.50
CA TRP A 90 -16.14 16.08 -18.19
C TRP A 90 -14.82 16.16 -17.38
N THR A 91 -14.65 17.21 -16.56
CA THR A 91 -13.48 17.36 -15.69
C THR A 91 -13.44 16.29 -14.60
N LEU A 92 -14.61 15.92 -14.06
CA LEU A 92 -14.76 14.84 -13.09
C LEU A 92 -14.41 13.48 -13.73
N TYR A 93 -14.85 13.22 -14.96
CA TYR A 93 -14.50 11.98 -15.67
C TYR A 93 -13.02 11.88 -15.98
N LEU A 94 -12.39 12.96 -16.46
CA LEU A 94 -10.95 12.96 -16.70
C LEU A 94 -10.14 12.78 -15.42
N MET A 95 -10.55 13.44 -14.34
CA MET A 95 -9.94 13.23 -13.02
C MET A 95 -10.09 11.77 -12.56
N THR A 96 -11.26 11.16 -12.77
CA THR A 96 -11.50 9.76 -12.41
C THR A 96 -10.53 8.82 -13.14
N ILE A 97 -10.36 9.01 -14.46
CA ILE A 97 -9.41 8.23 -15.26
C ILE A 97 -7.99 8.43 -14.73
N LEU A 98 -7.61 9.66 -14.43
CA LEU A 98 -6.30 9.99 -13.89
C LEU A 98 -6.07 9.34 -12.52
N ALA A 99 -7.08 9.38 -11.63
CA ALA A 99 -7.04 8.74 -10.32
C ALA A 99 -6.90 7.21 -10.41
N LEU A 100 -7.57 6.58 -11.38
CA LEU A 100 -7.40 5.14 -11.66
C LEU A 100 -5.96 4.82 -12.08
N ILE A 101 -5.34 5.64 -12.91
CA ILE A 101 -3.94 5.48 -13.33
C ILE A 101 -2.99 5.68 -12.15
N ILE A 102 -3.21 6.72 -11.33
CA ILE A 102 -2.43 6.99 -10.12
C ILE A 102 -2.45 5.79 -9.18
N GLY A 103 -3.64 5.24 -8.90
CA GLY A 103 -3.79 4.10 -8.00
C GLY A 103 -3.03 2.85 -8.47
N ALA A 104 -3.12 2.53 -9.76
CA ALA A 104 -2.36 1.43 -10.35
C ALA A 104 -0.85 1.69 -10.30
N HIS A 105 -0.41 2.89 -10.69
CA HIS A 105 1.00 3.25 -10.76
C HIS A 105 1.68 3.22 -9.38
N LEU A 106 1.02 3.79 -8.34
CA LEU A 106 1.54 3.80 -6.98
C LEU A 106 1.79 2.39 -6.45
N VAL A 107 0.81 1.50 -6.59
CA VAL A 107 0.93 0.13 -6.06
C VAL A 107 1.86 -0.74 -6.91
N LEU A 108 1.95 -0.52 -8.23
CA LEU A 108 2.94 -1.20 -9.08
C LEU A 108 4.38 -0.87 -8.68
N ALA A 109 4.63 0.36 -8.23
CA ALA A 109 5.94 0.82 -7.80
C ALA A 109 6.40 0.25 -6.44
N ILE A 110 5.53 -0.41 -5.68
CA ILE A 110 5.85 -0.98 -4.36
C ILE A 110 6.16 -2.47 -4.50
N GLY A 111 7.23 -2.93 -3.83
CA GLY A 111 7.65 -4.33 -3.86
C GLY A 111 6.73 -5.27 -3.09
N GLY A 112 6.78 -6.57 -3.39
CA GLY A 112 5.96 -7.59 -2.73
C GLY A 112 6.18 -7.70 -1.23
N ALA A 113 7.39 -7.43 -0.75
CA ALA A 113 7.72 -7.45 0.67
C ALA A 113 6.95 -6.39 1.49
N ASP A 114 6.64 -5.25 0.88
CA ASP A 114 5.93 -4.14 1.52
C ASP A 114 4.39 -4.22 1.31
N MET A 115 3.88 -5.26 0.62
CA MET A 115 2.46 -5.43 0.34
C MET A 115 1.55 -5.46 1.59
N PRO A 116 1.92 -6.04 2.74
CA PRO A 116 1.09 -5.96 3.94
C PRO A 116 0.78 -4.51 4.36
N VAL A 117 1.77 -3.62 4.28
CA VAL A 117 1.59 -2.19 4.56
C VAL A 117 0.66 -1.54 3.52
N VAL A 118 0.83 -1.88 2.24
CA VAL A 118 -0.02 -1.38 1.14
C VAL A 118 -1.46 -1.77 1.33
N VAL A 119 -1.75 -3.02 1.71
CA VAL A 119 -3.12 -3.50 1.96
C VAL A 119 -3.76 -2.72 3.11
N SER A 120 -3.02 -2.49 4.20
CA SER A 120 -3.51 -1.68 5.33
C SER A 120 -3.77 -0.23 4.92
N MET A 121 -2.89 0.36 4.09
CA MET A 121 -3.09 1.70 3.55
C MET A 121 -4.30 1.81 2.62
N LEU A 122 -4.49 0.85 1.71
CA LEU A 122 -5.67 0.81 0.84
C LEU A 122 -6.96 0.66 1.65
N ASN A 123 -6.92 -0.09 2.77
CA ASN A 123 -8.03 -0.14 3.71
C ASN A 123 -8.30 1.23 4.36
N SER A 124 -7.25 1.97 4.73
CA SER A 124 -7.38 3.35 5.21
C SER A 124 -8.03 4.26 4.16
N TYR A 125 -7.58 4.20 2.91
CA TYR A 125 -8.18 4.98 1.82
C TYR A 125 -9.64 4.59 1.57
N SER A 126 -9.99 3.32 1.69
CA SER A 126 -11.39 2.87 1.62
C SER A 126 -12.23 3.49 2.73
N GLY A 127 -11.69 3.60 3.95
CA GLY A 127 -12.33 4.29 5.07
C GLY A 127 -12.57 5.78 4.78
N TRP A 128 -11.56 6.48 4.29
CA TRP A 128 -11.69 7.90 3.92
C TRP A 128 -12.67 8.11 2.76
N ALA A 129 -12.68 7.23 1.76
CA ALA A 129 -13.67 7.28 0.69
C ALA A 129 -15.09 7.04 1.20
N ALA A 130 -15.27 6.14 2.18
CA ALA A 130 -16.57 5.91 2.83
C ALA A 130 -17.01 7.13 3.65
N ALA A 131 -16.10 7.78 4.38
CA ALA A 131 -16.42 9.00 5.11
C ALA A 131 -16.85 10.13 4.16
N ALA A 132 -16.13 10.36 3.06
CA ALA A 132 -16.50 11.33 2.03
C ALA A 132 -17.88 11.03 1.43
N THR A 133 -18.15 9.75 1.13
CA THR A 133 -19.49 9.33 0.68
C THR A 133 -20.56 9.55 1.74
N GLY A 134 -20.19 9.38 3.02
CA GLY A 134 -21.09 9.65 4.15
C GLY A 134 -21.52 11.11 4.21
N PHE A 135 -20.61 12.06 4.01
CA PHE A 135 -20.93 13.48 3.89
C PHE A 135 -21.87 13.74 2.71
N LEU A 136 -21.55 13.19 1.55
CA LEU A 136 -22.34 13.33 0.33
C LEU A 136 -23.78 12.83 0.47
N LEU A 137 -23.98 11.76 1.25
CA LEU A 137 -25.28 11.14 1.50
C LEU A 137 -25.98 11.66 2.76
N GLY A 138 -25.36 12.56 3.53
CA GLY A 138 -25.85 12.99 4.84
C GLY A 138 -26.00 11.84 5.85
N ASN A 139 -25.12 10.83 5.79
CA ASN A 139 -25.19 9.63 6.61
C ASN A 139 -24.11 9.63 7.70
N ASP A 140 -24.48 10.06 8.91
CA ASP A 140 -23.58 10.18 10.06
C ASP A 140 -22.89 8.86 10.43
N LEU A 141 -23.60 7.73 10.31
CA LEU A 141 -23.02 6.42 10.62
C LEU A 141 -21.89 6.08 9.65
N LEU A 142 -22.07 6.38 8.36
CA LEU A 142 -21.05 6.14 7.35
C LEU A 142 -19.85 7.09 7.51
N ILE A 143 -20.09 8.33 7.95
CA ILE A 143 -19.02 9.28 8.28
C ILE A 143 -18.16 8.75 9.42
N VAL A 144 -18.79 8.38 10.54
CA VAL A 144 -18.08 7.90 11.74
C VAL A 144 -17.35 6.60 11.47
N THR A 145 -18.02 5.62 10.88
CA THR A 145 -17.40 4.31 10.58
C THR A 145 -16.27 4.46 9.55
N GLY A 146 -16.46 5.29 8.53
CA GLY A 146 -15.42 5.59 7.54
C GLY A 146 -14.20 6.27 8.16
N ALA A 147 -14.39 7.24 9.02
CA ALA A 147 -13.31 7.92 9.74
C ALA A 147 -12.54 6.98 10.68
N LEU A 148 -13.25 6.10 11.41
CA LEU A 148 -12.62 5.10 12.27
C LEU A 148 -11.79 4.09 11.49
N VAL A 149 -12.33 3.54 10.39
CA VAL A 149 -11.60 2.61 9.51
C VAL A 149 -10.41 3.30 8.85
N GLY A 150 -10.59 4.53 8.37
CA GLY A 150 -9.53 5.34 7.76
C GLY A 150 -8.37 5.58 8.73
N SER A 151 -8.68 6.03 9.94
CA SER A 151 -7.68 6.32 10.97
C SER A 151 -6.97 5.06 11.46
N SER A 152 -7.72 3.99 11.74
CA SER A 152 -7.15 2.72 12.21
C SER A 152 -6.22 2.09 11.17
N GLY A 153 -6.60 2.13 9.88
CA GLY A 153 -5.77 1.65 8.78
C GLY A 153 -4.46 2.46 8.64
N ALA A 154 -4.51 3.78 8.80
CA ALA A 154 -3.32 4.64 8.77
C ALA A 154 -2.37 4.33 9.94
N ILE A 155 -2.90 4.21 11.15
CA ILE A 155 -2.12 3.87 12.35
C ILE A 155 -1.49 2.49 12.19
N LEU A 156 -2.25 1.50 11.72
CA LEU A 156 -1.75 0.14 11.50
C LEU A 156 -0.62 0.13 10.47
N SER A 157 -0.77 0.85 9.35
CA SER A 157 0.27 0.98 8.32
C SER A 157 1.56 1.58 8.90
N TYR A 158 1.44 2.62 9.75
CA TYR A 158 2.59 3.23 10.41
C TYR A 158 3.30 2.26 11.36
N ILE A 159 2.54 1.54 12.20
CA ILE A 159 3.10 0.54 13.13
C ILE A 159 3.78 -0.60 12.37
N MET A 160 3.18 -1.08 11.28
CA MET A 160 3.77 -2.12 10.43
C MET A 160 5.07 -1.66 9.78
N CYS A 161 5.13 -0.44 9.25
CA CYS A 161 6.38 0.12 8.74
C CYS A 161 7.47 0.16 9.80
N LYS A 162 7.13 0.61 11.02
CA LYS A 162 8.06 0.65 12.14
C LYS A 162 8.54 -0.77 12.54
N ALA A 163 7.64 -1.75 12.58
CA ALA A 163 7.98 -3.15 12.89
C ALA A 163 8.88 -3.78 11.81
N MET A 164 8.72 -3.38 10.56
CA MET A 164 9.55 -3.82 9.43
C MET A 164 10.86 -3.02 9.27
N ASN A 165 11.13 -2.09 10.19
CA ASN A 165 12.26 -1.14 10.10
C ASN A 165 12.29 -0.37 8.78
N ARG A 166 11.11 0.03 8.29
CA ARG A 166 10.92 0.82 7.06
C ARG A 166 10.38 2.20 7.40
N HIS A 167 10.81 3.20 6.65
CA HIS A 167 10.25 4.53 6.81
C HIS A 167 8.88 4.63 6.11
N PHE A 168 7.84 5.06 6.82
CA PHE A 168 6.47 5.11 6.32
C PHE A 168 6.34 5.85 4.97
N LEU A 169 6.93 7.05 4.89
CA LEU A 169 6.91 7.83 3.65
C LEU A 169 7.65 7.15 2.50
N SER A 170 8.72 6.39 2.78
CA SER A 170 9.46 5.69 1.73
C SER A 170 8.63 4.54 1.13
N VAL A 171 7.81 3.87 1.94
CA VAL A 171 6.91 2.82 1.45
C VAL A 171 5.78 3.43 0.61
N ILE A 172 5.14 4.51 1.08
CA ILE A 172 4.03 5.18 0.37
C ILE A 172 4.47 5.73 -0.99
N LEU A 173 5.62 6.39 -1.03
CA LEU A 173 6.13 7.00 -2.26
C LEU A 173 6.78 6.00 -3.22
N GLY A 174 6.75 4.70 -2.87
CA GLY A 174 7.26 3.62 -3.71
C GLY A 174 8.78 3.61 -3.81
N GLY A 175 9.48 3.01 -2.81
CA GLY A 175 10.88 2.60 -2.97
C GLY A 175 11.94 3.69 -2.86
N PHE A 176 11.86 4.58 -1.88
CA PHE A 176 13.05 5.17 -1.30
C PHE A 176 13.67 4.12 -0.37
N GLY A 177 14.50 3.23 -0.89
CA GLY A 177 15.21 2.31 -0.03
C GLY A 177 15.54 0.92 -0.58
N ASP A 178 15.06 0.55 -1.76
CA ASP A 178 15.69 -0.54 -2.50
C ASP A 178 16.89 0.01 -3.29
N ALA A 179 17.90 0.47 -2.58
CA ALA A 179 19.25 0.23 -3.02
C ALA A 179 19.48 -1.28 -2.85
N SER A 180 18.85 -2.11 -3.68
CA SER A 180 19.45 -3.34 -4.09
C SER A 180 20.78 -2.91 -4.69
N GLY A 181 21.86 -3.04 -3.93
CA GLY A 181 23.20 -3.02 -4.51
C GLY A 181 23.17 -3.92 -5.73
N PRO A 182 24.09 -3.76 -6.68
CA PRO A 182 24.17 -4.64 -7.83
C PRO A 182 24.02 -6.06 -7.30
N ALA A 183 23.08 -6.84 -7.85
CA ALA A 183 22.91 -8.22 -7.48
C ALA A 183 24.30 -8.85 -7.56
N MET A 184 24.89 -9.17 -6.41
CA MET A 184 26.13 -9.91 -6.38
C MET A 184 25.79 -11.22 -7.10
N GLU A 185 26.37 -11.43 -8.27
CA GLU A 185 26.35 -12.72 -8.90
C GLU A 185 27.07 -13.67 -7.92
N ILE A 186 26.29 -14.47 -7.25
CA ILE A 186 26.82 -15.49 -6.33
C ILE A 186 27.31 -16.60 -7.26
N GLU A 187 28.60 -16.59 -7.55
CA GLU A 187 29.27 -17.73 -8.17
C GLU A 187 29.42 -18.81 -7.10
N GLY A 188 28.76 -19.92 -7.27
CA GLY A 188 28.84 -21.05 -6.37
C GLY A 188 27.83 -22.14 -6.72
N GLU A 189 28.16 -23.38 -6.40
CA GLU A 189 27.28 -24.52 -6.57
C GLU A 189 26.45 -24.72 -5.29
N GLN A 190 25.13 -24.86 -5.44
CA GLN A 190 24.24 -25.12 -4.34
C GLN A 190 24.15 -26.62 -4.08
N ILE A 191 24.80 -27.09 -3.00
CA ILE A 191 24.78 -28.48 -2.60
C ILE A 191 23.63 -28.70 -1.60
N ALA A 192 22.68 -29.57 -1.95
CA ALA A 192 21.61 -29.94 -1.04
C ALA A 192 22.17 -30.79 0.10
N ILE A 193 21.80 -30.45 1.35
CA ILE A 193 22.17 -31.20 2.55
C ILE A 193 20.89 -31.62 3.27
N ASP A 194 20.88 -32.83 3.81
CA ASP A 194 19.77 -33.34 4.62
C ASP A 194 19.92 -32.98 6.11
N VAL A 195 18.92 -33.34 6.91
CA VAL A 195 18.89 -33.01 8.35
C VAL A 195 20.04 -33.65 9.10
N ASP A 196 20.39 -34.87 8.75
CA ASP A 196 21.48 -35.63 9.43
C ASP A 196 22.84 -35.01 9.07
N GLY A 197 23.01 -34.59 7.81
CA GLY A 197 24.21 -33.89 7.38
C GLY A 197 24.38 -32.53 8.05
N VAL A 198 23.30 -31.77 8.24
CA VAL A 198 23.33 -30.51 9.03
C VAL A 198 23.69 -30.81 10.48
N GLY A 199 23.14 -31.87 11.06
CA GLY A 199 23.44 -32.30 12.43
C GLY A 199 24.92 -32.61 12.61
N ALA A 200 25.52 -33.39 11.69
CA ALA A 200 26.92 -33.72 11.67
C ALA A 200 27.82 -32.48 11.51
N ALA A 201 27.47 -31.58 10.60
CA ALA A 201 28.21 -30.34 10.40
C ALA A 201 28.20 -29.43 11.65
N LEU A 202 27.04 -29.35 12.34
CA LEU A 202 26.93 -28.60 13.60
C LEU A 202 27.70 -29.25 14.75
N ASP A 203 27.83 -30.58 14.77
CA ASP A 203 28.60 -31.28 15.78
C ASP A 203 30.13 -31.16 15.54
N ASP A 204 30.55 -30.97 14.30
CA ASP A 204 31.97 -30.80 13.93
C ASP A 204 32.43 -29.33 14.05
N ALA A 205 31.53 -28.37 13.91
CA ALA A 205 31.85 -26.95 13.95
C ALA A 205 32.15 -26.46 15.37
N ASP A 206 33.21 -25.66 15.54
CA ASP A 206 33.55 -24.98 16.82
C ASP A 206 32.72 -23.66 16.96
N ASN A 207 32.51 -22.96 15.86
CA ASN A 207 31.80 -21.68 15.82
C ASN A 207 30.62 -21.75 14.84
N VAL A 208 29.46 -21.30 15.28
CA VAL A 208 28.22 -21.32 14.50
C VAL A 208 27.58 -19.94 14.42
N ILE A 209 27.48 -19.39 13.23
CA ILE A 209 26.79 -18.13 12.99
C ILE A 209 25.41 -18.41 12.40
N ILE A 210 24.36 -17.99 13.09
CA ILE A 210 22.99 -18.09 12.61
C ILE A 210 22.55 -16.74 12.06
N VAL A 211 22.22 -16.69 10.76
CA VAL A 211 21.73 -15.49 10.09
C VAL A 211 20.22 -15.62 9.87
N PRO A 212 19.37 -15.09 10.79
CA PRO A 212 17.94 -15.22 10.67
C PRO A 212 17.41 -14.34 9.53
N GLY A 213 16.49 -14.88 8.75
CA GLY A 213 15.80 -14.19 7.68
C GLY A 213 14.27 -14.18 7.87
N TYR A 214 13.57 -13.54 6.94
CA TYR A 214 12.11 -13.46 6.94
C TYR A 214 11.44 -14.85 6.93
N GLY A 215 12.03 -15.83 6.26
CA GLY A 215 11.54 -17.21 6.22
C GLY A 215 11.39 -17.85 7.61
N MET A 216 12.28 -17.53 8.56
CA MET A 216 12.17 -17.99 9.94
C MET A 216 10.89 -17.47 10.62
N ALA A 217 10.53 -16.21 10.38
CA ALA A 217 9.32 -15.62 10.94
C ALA A 217 8.05 -16.23 10.32
N VAL A 218 8.04 -16.47 9.02
CA VAL A 218 6.92 -17.10 8.30
C VAL A 218 6.70 -18.54 8.76
N ALA A 219 7.78 -19.29 8.95
CA ALA A 219 7.75 -20.66 9.44
C ALA A 219 7.50 -20.77 10.96
N GLN A 220 7.42 -19.63 11.67
CA GLN A 220 7.31 -19.58 13.14
C GLN A 220 8.40 -20.40 13.85
N ALA A 221 9.62 -20.44 13.27
CA ALA A 221 10.73 -21.28 13.72
C ALA A 221 11.63 -20.62 14.78
N GLN A 222 11.26 -19.45 15.32
CA GLN A 222 12.06 -18.68 16.27
C GLN A 222 12.41 -19.48 17.54
N GLN A 223 11.43 -20.23 18.05
CA GLN A 223 11.65 -21.06 19.25
C GLN A 223 12.61 -22.22 18.97
N SER A 224 12.46 -22.89 17.82
CA SER A 224 13.34 -23.98 17.43
C SER A 224 14.79 -23.51 17.25
N VAL A 225 14.99 -22.34 16.65
CA VAL A 225 16.33 -21.73 16.49
C VAL A 225 16.91 -21.31 17.84
N SER A 226 16.09 -20.74 18.74
CA SER A 226 16.51 -20.38 20.09
C SER A 226 16.94 -21.61 20.89
N GLU A 227 16.17 -22.70 20.81
CA GLU A 227 16.51 -23.96 21.48
C GLU A 227 17.79 -24.58 20.91
N LEU A 228 17.96 -24.58 19.59
CA LEU A 228 19.19 -25.02 18.92
C LEU A 228 20.40 -24.22 19.44
N THR A 229 20.28 -22.88 19.46
CA THR A 229 21.36 -22.01 19.98
C THR A 229 21.71 -22.33 21.42
N ARG A 230 20.71 -22.56 22.28
CA ARG A 230 20.91 -22.91 23.66
C ARG A 230 21.67 -24.26 23.81
N ARG A 231 21.31 -25.26 22.99
CA ARG A 231 21.98 -26.57 23.00
C ARG A 231 23.40 -26.49 22.49
N LEU A 232 23.68 -25.74 21.45
CA LEU A 232 25.02 -25.54 20.92
C LEU A 232 25.93 -24.85 21.94
N ARG A 233 25.44 -23.80 22.62
CA ARG A 233 26.17 -23.14 23.72
C ARG A 233 26.41 -24.06 24.89
N ALA A 234 25.45 -24.91 25.24
CA ALA A 234 25.64 -25.91 26.31
C ALA A 234 26.72 -26.96 25.96
N LYS A 235 26.98 -27.21 24.68
CA LYS A 235 28.08 -28.03 24.16
C LYS A 235 29.42 -27.28 24.08
N GLY A 236 29.48 -26.01 24.49
CA GLY A 236 30.68 -25.17 24.48
C GLY A 236 31.02 -24.56 23.11
N LYS A 237 30.09 -24.55 22.17
CA LYS A 237 30.27 -23.93 20.84
C LYS A 237 29.93 -22.43 20.90
N GLU A 238 30.69 -21.61 20.17
CA GLU A 238 30.49 -20.16 20.07
C GLU A 238 29.62 -19.78 18.88
#